data_1757ca1ddc676e6d7c6b2ca667e55419
#
_entry.id   1757ca1ddc676e6d7c6b2ca667e55419
#
_cell.length_a   1.000
_cell.length_b   1.000
_cell.length_c   1.000
_cell.angle_alpha   90.00
_cell.angle_beta   90.00
_cell.angle_gamma   90.00
#
_symmetry.space_group_name_H-M   'P 1'
#
loop_
_entity.id
_entity.type
_entity.pdbx_description
1 polymer ?
#
loop_
_entity_poly.entity_id
_entity_poly.type
_entity_poly.pdbx_seq_one_letter_code
_entity_poly.pdbx_strand_id
1 'polypeptide(L)'
;LPHIGHEGLKTPGGVRNNLSREHPAPDFHHFATDAAGRRLITDAGPRVGGGALWLGTIPTDETKAIEDWTYLMCPGSSWRKDTHIHPFLSPDGRVGFFNSDESGVLQSYMVGGWA
;
A
#
# COMPACT_ATOMS: atom_id res chain seq x y z
N LEU A 1 -7.03 -12.95 3.89
CA LEU A 1 -6.33 -12.13 2.93
C LEU A 1 -4.93 -12.64 2.75
N PRO A 2 -4.54 -12.96 1.52
CA PRO A 2 -3.15 -13.32 1.29
C PRO A 2 -2.25 -12.20 1.77
N HIS A 3 -1.21 -12.59 2.42
CA HIS A 3 -0.25 -11.61 2.91
C HIS A 3 0.77 -11.39 1.80
N ILE A 4 0.50 -10.44 0.94
CA ILE A 4 1.45 -10.13 -0.14
C ILE A 4 2.84 -9.87 0.42
N GLY A 5 2.91 -9.31 1.61
CA GLY A 5 4.16 -9.07 2.30
C GLY A 5 4.87 -10.32 2.77
N HIS A 6 4.16 -11.44 2.91
CA HIS A 6 4.73 -12.68 3.42
C HIS A 6 4.88 -13.72 2.33
N GLU A 7 3.91 -13.83 1.47
CA GLU A 7 3.88 -14.86 0.45
C GLU A 7 4.27 -14.36 -0.93
N GLY A 8 4.15 -13.06 -1.13
CA GLY A 8 4.39 -12.46 -2.42
C GLY A 8 3.27 -12.71 -3.41
N LEU A 9 3.50 -12.33 -4.63
CA LEU A 9 2.57 -12.52 -5.71
C LEU A 9 3.00 -13.75 -6.51
N LYS A 10 2.01 -14.51 -6.97
CA LYS A 10 2.28 -15.62 -7.87
C LYS A 10 2.38 -15.08 -9.28
N THR A 11 3.53 -15.21 -9.88
CA THR A 11 3.75 -14.76 -11.25
C THR A 11 3.29 -15.79 -12.26
N PRO A 12 3.05 -15.40 -13.50
CA PRO A 12 2.81 -16.37 -14.58
C PRO A 12 3.98 -17.36 -14.64
N GLY A 13 3.66 -18.63 -14.71
CA GLY A 13 4.68 -19.68 -14.65
C GLY A 13 4.91 -20.25 -13.26
N GLY A 14 4.21 -19.74 -12.25
CA GLY A 14 4.20 -20.32 -10.92
C GLY A 14 5.33 -19.89 -9.99
N VAL A 15 6.12 -18.91 -10.37
CA VAL A 15 7.15 -18.37 -9.48
C VAL A 15 6.48 -17.51 -8.43
N ARG A 16 6.88 -17.70 -7.18
CA ARG A 16 6.33 -16.97 -6.05
C ARG A 16 7.40 -16.07 -5.44
N ASN A 17 7.09 -14.79 -5.31
CA ASN A 17 7.98 -13.82 -4.70
C ASN A 17 7.40 -13.25 -3.43
N ASN A 18 8.22 -13.13 -2.41
CA ASN A 18 7.86 -12.42 -1.20
C ASN A 18 8.29 -10.97 -1.35
N LEU A 19 7.33 -10.10 -1.63
CA LEU A 19 7.60 -8.71 -1.98
C LEU A 19 8.08 -7.87 -0.80
N SER A 20 7.95 -8.35 0.42
CA SER A 20 8.33 -7.58 1.60
C SER A 20 9.43 -8.22 2.44
N ARG A 21 10.07 -9.28 1.95
CA ARG A 21 11.07 -9.98 2.74
C ARG A 21 12.30 -9.14 3.05
N GLU A 22 12.58 -8.14 2.25
CA GLU A 22 13.70 -7.24 2.45
C GLU A 22 13.25 -6.04 3.28
N HIS A 23 13.99 -5.73 4.30
CA HIS A 23 13.70 -4.60 5.15
C HIS A 23 14.48 -3.37 4.75
N PRO A 24 13.99 -2.19 5.12
CA PRO A 24 12.74 -1.97 5.85
C PRO A 24 11.53 -1.97 4.94
N ALA A 25 10.50 -2.66 5.36
CA ALA A 25 9.20 -2.61 4.70
C ALA A 25 8.13 -2.34 5.76
N PRO A 26 7.10 -1.57 5.45
CA PRO A 26 6.02 -1.34 6.39
C PRO A 26 5.20 -2.61 6.61
N ASP A 27 4.48 -2.68 7.74
CA ASP A 27 3.47 -3.71 7.93
C ASP A 27 2.32 -3.44 6.99
N PHE A 28 2.02 -4.38 6.13
CA PHE A 28 0.90 -4.27 5.21
C PHE A 28 -0.40 -4.56 5.96
N HIS A 29 -1.39 -3.71 5.81
CA HIS A 29 -2.75 -3.99 6.25
C HIS A 29 -3.65 -4.16 5.03
N HIS A 30 -3.77 -3.12 4.23
CA HIS A 30 -4.41 -3.19 2.92
C HIS A 30 -3.41 -2.72 1.87
N PHE A 31 -3.60 -3.12 0.64
CA PHE A 31 -2.70 -2.71 -0.43
C PHE A 31 -3.40 -2.77 -1.78
N ALA A 32 -2.83 -2.04 -2.72
CA ALA A 32 -3.24 -2.08 -4.13
C ALA A 32 -2.06 -1.68 -5.01
N THR A 33 -2.11 -2.09 -6.26
CA THR A 33 -1.08 -1.73 -7.24
C THR A 33 -1.68 -0.86 -8.33
N ASP A 34 -0.82 -0.19 -9.10
CA ASP A 34 -1.23 0.44 -10.34
C ASP A 34 -1.46 -0.61 -11.43
N ALA A 35 -1.94 -0.17 -12.59
CA ALA A 35 -2.29 -1.09 -13.67
C ALA A 35 -1.08 -1.83 -14.23
N ALA A 36 0.07 -1.18 -14.24
CA ALA A 36 1.30 -1.79 -14.75
C ALA A 36 1.99 -2.72 -13.75
N GLY A 37 1.55 -2.75 -12.49
CA GLY A 37 2.21 -3.53 -11.46
C GLY A 37 3.58 -3.00 -11.09
N ARG A 38 3.77 -1.69 -11.15
CA ARG A 38 5.04 -1.04 -10.86
C ARG A 38 5.06 -0.34 -9.52
N ARG A 39 3.91 0.07 -9.05
CA ARG A 39 3.77 0.76 -7.77
C ARG A 39 2.76 0.06 -6.90
N LEU A 40 3.02 0.10 -5.61
CA LEU A 40 2.12 -0.46 -4.62
C LEU A 40 1.91 0.58 -3.53
N ILE A 41 0.65 0.82 -3.19
CA ILE A 41 0.30 1.64 -2.03
C ILE A 41 -0.23 0.72 -0.94
N THR A 42 0.17 1.00 0.29
CA THR A 42 -0.31 0.24 1.44
C THR A 42 -0.51 1.16 2.64
N ASP A 43 -1.39 0.77 3.54
CA ASP A 43 -1.51 1.37 4.84
C ASP A 43 -0.83 0.47 5.86
N ALA A 44 -0.02 1.04 6.73
CA ALA A 44 0.46 0.30 7.89
C ALA A 44 -0.73 0.04 8.82
N GLY A 45 -0.68 -1.04 9.54
CA GLY A 45 -1.74 -1.36 10.49
C GLY A 45 -1.88 -0.32 11.59
N PRO A 46 -3.01 -0.32 12.29
CA PRO A 46 -3.28 0.70 13.31
C PRO A 46 -2.29 0.69 14.47
N ARG A 47 -1.58 -0.40 14.66
CA ARG A 47 -0.57 -0.52 15.71
C ARG A 47 0.69 0.29 15.43
N VAL A 48 0.96 0.56 14.16
CA VAL A 48 2.20 1.20 13.74
C VAL A 48 1.85 2.43 12.91
N GLY A 49 2.07 3.60 13.48
CA GLY A 49 1.85 4.85 12.77
C GLY A 49 0.40 5.19 12.47
N GLY A 50 -0.58 4.54 13.13
CA GLY A 50 -1.99 4.89 12.96
C GLY A 50 -2.51 4.74 11.55
N GLY A 51 -1.95 3.84 10.75
CA GLY A 51 -2.39 3.64 9.38
C GLY A 51 -1.62 4.49 8.37
N ALA A 52 -0.37 4.77 8.63
CA ALA A 52 0.48 5.51 7.71
C ALA A 52 0.43 4.92 6.30
N LEU A 53 0.34 5.79 5.31
CA LEU A 53 0.37 5.40 3.90
C LEU A 53 1.79 5.35 3.39
N TRP A 54 2.11 4.28 2.68
CA TRP A 54 3.41 4.06 2.07
C TRP A 54 3.26 3.70 0.61
N LEU A 55 4.21 4.17 -0.18
CA LEU A 55 4.31 3.85 -1.59
C LEU A 55 5.61 3.09 -1.82
N GLY A 56 5.52 1.96 -2.50
CA GLY A 56 6.69 1.17 -2.86
C GLY A 56 6.79 0.97 -4.35
N THR A 57 7.97 0.62 -4.81
CA THR A 57 8.24 0.29 -6.20
C THR A 57 8.38 -1.22 -6.35
N ILE A 58 7.63 -1.79 -7.28
CA ILE A 58 7.71 -3.21 -7.60
C ILE A 58 8.76 -3.36 -8.71
N PRO A 59 9.88 -4.03 -8.41
CA PRO A 59 10.92 -4.19 -9.42
C PRO A 59 10.47 -5.05 -10.59
N THR A 60 11.09 -4.83 -11.75
CA THR A 60 10.88 -5.70 -12.90
C THR A 60 11.48 -7.09 -12.70
N ASP A 61 12.50 -7.17 -11.88
CA ASP A 61 13.14 -8.44 -11.52
C ASP A 61 12.25 -9.15 -10.50
N GLU A 62 11.63 -10.25 -10.91
CA GLU A 62 10.69 -11.01 -10.10
C GLU A 62 11.32 -11.63 -8.85
N THR A 63 12.63 -11.66 -8.77
CA THR A 63 13.34 -12.21 -7.60
C THR A 63 13.55 -11.18 -6.50
N LYS A 64 13.28 -9.91 -6.77
CA LYS A 64 13.49 -8.83 -5.82
C LYS A 64 12.20 -8.46 -5.09
N ALA A 65 12.36 -8.05 -3.85
CA ALA A 65 11.26 -7.51 -3.05
C ALA A 65 10.94 -6.08 -3.47
N ILE A 66 9.79 -5.58 -3.02
CA ILE A 66 9.42 -4.17 -3.20
C ILE A 66 10.51 -3.29 -2.59
N GLU A 67 10.86 -2.25 -3.30
CA GLU A 67 11.93 -1.33 -2.91
C GLU A 67 11.43 0.11 -2.93
N ASP A 68 12.33 1.03 -2.56
CA ASP A 68 12.08 2.47 -2.59
C ASP A 68 10.81 2.87 -1.84
N TRP A 69 10.65 2.34 -0.63
CA TRP A 69 9.53 2.67 0.22
C TRP A 69 9.53 4.15 0.57
N THR A 70 8.44 4.82 0.26
CA THR A 70 8.25 6.24 0.54
C THR A 70 7.07 6.42 1.48
N TYR A 71 7.31 7.06 2.61
CA TYR A 71 6.24 7.47 3.50
C TYR A 71 5.45 8.61 2.84
N LEU A 72 4.14 8.47 2.73
CA LEU A 72 3.30 9.50 2.14
C LEU A 72 2.69 10.41 3.19
N MET A 73 1.92 9.85 4.09
CA MET A 73 1.26 10.58 5.16
C MET A 73 0.58 9.61 6.12
N CYS A 74 0.12 10.12 7.23
CA CYS A 74 -0.69 9.35 8.17
C CYS A 74 -2.08 9.97 8.23
N PRO A 75 -3.11 9.34 7.64
CA PRO A 75 -4.47 9.83 7.78
C PRO A 75 -4.92 9.76 9.24
N GLY A 76 -5.72 10.72 9.65
CA GLY A 76 -6.25 10.77 11.00
C GLY A 76 -7.50 9.91 11.19
N SER A 77 -7.59 8.78 10.53
CA SER A 77 -8.75 7.91 10.62
C SER A 77 -8.86 7.27 12.00
N SER A 78 -10.10 7.12 12.49
CA SER A 78 -10.36 6.45 13.76
C SER A 78 -10.14 4.94 13.72
N TRP A 79 -10.04 4.35 12.53
CA TRP A 79 -9.92 2.90 12.34
C TRP A 79 -11.11 2.10 12.88
N ARG A 80 -12.25 2.75 12.99
CA ARG A 80 -13.48 2.02 13.31
C ARG A 80 -13.83 1.08 12.15
N LYS A 81 -14.72 0.14 12.40
CA LYS A 81 -15.07 -0.92 11.46
C LYS A 81 -15.27 -0.45 10.03
N ASP A 82 -15.98 0.66 9.85
CA ASP A 82 -16.33 1.15 8.51
C ASP A 82 -15.42 2.29 8.02
N THR A 83 -14.34 2.56 8.74
CA THR A 83 -13.48 3.71 8.45
C THR A 83 -12.03 3.31 8.21
N HIS A 84 -11.80 2.06 7.85
CA HIS A 84 -10.47 1.60 7.44
C HIS A 84 -10.02 2.36 6.19
N ILE A 85 -8.73 2.55 6.10
CA ILE A 85 -8.15 3.44 5.09
C ILE A 85 -8.29 2.90 3.67
N HIS A 86 -8.07 1.61 3.46
CA HIS A 86 -8.22 0.94 2.16
C HIS A 86 -7.63 1.74 1.00
N PRO A 87 -6.32 1.95 0.96
CA PRO A 87 -5.73 2.75 -0.10
C PRO A 87 -5.76 2.02 -1.44
N PHE A 88 -5.85 2.79 -2.52
CA PHE A 88 -5.65 2.27 -3.86
C PHE A 88 -5.04 3.35 -4.75
N LEU A 89 -4.51 2.93 -5.89
CA LEU A 89 -3.84 3.83 -6.83
C LEU A 89 -4.70 4.03 -8.07
N SER A 90 -4.54 5.21 -8.69
CA SER A 90 -5.02 5.41 -10.04
C SER A 90 -4.29 4.43 -10.98
N PRO A 91 -4.89 4.08 -12.15
CA PRO A 91 -4.26 3.12 -13.05
C PRO A 91 -2.84 3.50 -13.47
N ASP A 92 -2.55 4.79 -13.60
CA ASP A 92 -1.21 5.27 -13.96
C ASP A 92 -0.24 5.38 -12.78
N GLY A 93 -0.71 5.06 -11.56
CA GLY A 93 0.14 5.07 -10.38
C GLY A 93 0.52 6.45 -9.87
N ARG A 94 -0.13 7.50 -10.35
CA ARG A 94 0.26 8.88 -10.00
C ARG A 94 -0.52 9.48 -8.85
N VAL A 95 -1.66 8.89 -8.53
CA VAL A 95 -2.55 9.38 -7.48
C VAL A 95 -2.97 8.22 -6.61
N GLY A 96 -2.91 8.42 -5.31
CA GLY A 96 -3.46 7.49 -4.35
C GLY A 96 -4.79 7.99 -3.81
N PHE A 97 -5.65 7.06 -3.46
CA PHE A 97 -6.95 7.34 -2.85
C PHE A 97 -7.04 6.56 -1.54
N PHE A 98 -7.69 7.14 -0.57
CA PHE A 98 -7.89 6.46 0.70
C PHE A 98 -9.12 7.01 1.41
N ASN A 99 -9.62 6.25 2.37
CA ASN A 99 -10.75 6.64 3.19
C ASN A 99 -10.27 7.13 4.56
N SER A 100 -10.97 8.11 5.10
CA SER A 100 -10.72 8.57 6.47
C SER A 100 -11.95 9.26 7.02
N ASP A 101 -12.17 9.10 8.32
CA ASP A 101 -13.23 9.83 9.04
C ASP A 101 -12.68 11.01 9.84
N GLU A 102 -11.47 11.46 9.49
CA GLU A 102 -10.79 12.53 10.23
C GLU A 102 -11.57 13.84 10.26
N SER A 103 -12.45 14.07 9.28
CA SER A 103 -13.30 15.26 9.23
C SER A 103 -14.58 15.12 10.08
N GLY A 104 -14.79 13.99 10.71
CA GLY A 104 -16.00 13.69 11.46
C GLY A 104 -16.99 12.82 10.71
N VAL A 105 -16.82 12.67 9.40
CA VAL A 105 -17.61 11.75 8.57
C VAL A 105 -16.64 11.02 7.64
N LEU A 106 -17.03 9.83 7.21
CA LEU A 106 -16.21 9.06 6.28
C LEU A 106 -16.19 9.73 4.92
N GLN A 107 -14.98 10.01 4.43
CA GLN A 107 -14.76 10.62 3.13
C GLN A 107 -13.60 9.96 2.42
N SER A 108 -13.55 10.11 1.11
CA SER A 108 -12.42 9.69 0.30
C SER A 108 -11.51 10.88 0.04
N TYR A 109 -10.21 10.62 0.10
CA TYR A 109 -9.17 11.61 -0.10
C TYR A 109 -8.23 11.18 -1.20
N MET A 110 -7.50 12.14 -1.74
CA MET A 110 -6.45 11.88 -2.72
C MET A 110 -5.11 12.34 -2.19
N VAL A 111 -4.07 11.64 -2.58
CA VAL A 111 -2.68 12.00 -2.29
C VAL A 111 -1.87 11.79 -3.56
N GLY A 112 -0.96 12.69 -3.85
CA GLY A 112 -0.13 12.61 -5.04
C GLY A 112 1.12 13.45 -4.90
N GLY A 113 1.75 13.73 -6.04
CA GLY A 113 2.93 14.59 -6.07
C GLY A 113 4.26 13.86 -6.08
N TRP A 114 4.26 12.55 -6.23
CA TRP A 114 5.51 11.76 -6.25
C TRP A 114 6.02 11.47 -7.65
N ALA A 115 5.26 11.82 -8.67
CA ALA A 115 5.68 11.46 -10.03
C ALA A 115 5.68 12.65 -10.95
#